data_6dd1adbcb6c8230ac8408b47d845987d
#
_entry.id   6dd1adbcb6c8230ac8408b47d845987d
#
_cell.length_a   1.000
_cell.length_b   1.000
_cell.length_c   1.000
_cell.angle_alpha   90.00
_cell.angle_beta   90.00
_cell.angle_gamma   90.00
#
_symmetry.space_group_name_H-M   'P 1'
#
loop_
_entity.id
_entity.type
_entity.pdbx_description
1 polymer ?
#
loop_
_entity_poly.entity_id
_entity_poly.type
_entity_poly.pdbx_seq_one_letter_code
_entity_poly.pdbx_strand_id
1 'polypeptide(L)'
;AADHGDLTLRQEHMDAFVDGMEQLRVAHYPANWSFKQDRHTASAFLAMYAPEDNYIYKSSEANLMENYGAYGFHIGSGEHFDLSAYYRMCDEIAASFREHSALLEKHFDKIREHDDLMEDRSLHILVYDLIYCSKTYNYYNRIHLQKRKPEKQAKAAARQEADEVKRQAQIEALTTQIEALYEALPDVSDISLTNVEVTSRLYGTGMVIEHDLNTIRVQFPGVVKSFILNTKYNRRPSFENDAEVVAAYTEYTSIMDRIHTLERQLHLLAAK
;
A
#
# COMPACT_ATOMS: atom_id res chain seq x y z
N ALA A 1 27.26 22.50 5.01
CA ALA A 1 26.23 21.79 4.26
C ALA A 1 25.97 22.57 2.97
N ALA A 2 25.76 21.90 1.87
CA ALA A 2 25.32 22.52 0.63
C ALA A 2 23.92 23.14 0.83
N ASP A 3 23.65 24.27 0.19
CA ASP A 3 22.29 24.84 0.17
C ASP A 3 21.50 24.18 -0.97
N HIS A 4 20.60 23.28 -0.61
CA HIS A 4 19.74 22.58 -1.56
C HIS A 4 18.36 23.23 -1.73
N GLY A 5 18.14 24.40 -1.15
CA GLY A 5 16.85 25.08 -1.12
C GLY A 5 15.79 24.31 -0.28
N ASP A 6 14.52 24.52 -0.59
CA ASP A 6 13.42 23.86 0.13
C ASP A 6 13.23 22.41 -0.35
N LEU A 7 13.84 21.46 0.37
CA LEU A 7 13.75 20.04 0.08
C LEU A 7 12.37 19.46 0.39
N THR A 8 11.61 20.04 1.31
CA THR A 8 10.23 19.60 1.58
C THR A 8 9.33 19.88 0.39
N LEU A 9 9.37 21.11 -0.11
CA LEU A 9 8.63 21.51 -1.31
C LEU A 9 9.08 20.70 -2.54
N ARG A 10 10.39 20.43 -2.66
CA ARG A 10 10.93 19.59 -3.75
C ARG A 10 10.39 18.15 -3.67
N GLN A 11 10.30 17.58 -2.49
CA GLN A 11 9.70 16.25 -2.30
C GLN A 11 8.23 16.24 -2.69
N GLU A 12 7.45 17.23 -2.29
CA GLU A 12 6.04 17.38 -2.67
C GLU A 12 5.88 17.43 -4.20
N HIS A 13 6.73 18.20 -4.90
CA HIS A 13 6.71 18.28 -6.36
C HIS A 13 7.10 16.95 -7.03
N MET A 14 8.09 16.23 -6.48
CA MET A 14 8.45 14.91 -6.97
C MET A 14 7.30 13.90 -6.81
N ASP A 15 6.63 13.92 -5.67
CA ASP A 15 5.50 13.04 -5.39
C ASP A 15 4.30 13.38 -6.29
N ALA A 16 4.00 14.67 -6.48
CA ALA A 16 2.98 15.11 -7.42
C ALA A 16 3.28 14.69 -8.87
N PHE A 17 4.55 14.74 -9.29
CA PHE A 17 4.95 14.22 -10.60
C PHE A 17 4.69 12.71 -10.73
N VAL A 18 5.09 11.92 -9.74
CA VAL A 18 4.89 10.46 -9.72
C VAL A 18 3.41 10.12 -9.78
N ASP A 19 2.59 10.80 -8.97
CA ASP A 19 1.13 10.61 -8.94
C ASP A 19 0.46 10.99 -10.26
N GLY A 20 0.88 12.10 -10.86
CA GLY A 20 0.38 12.54 -12.17
C GLY A 20 0.74 11.55 -13.28
N MET A 21 1.95 11.02 -13.27
CA MET A 21 2.38 10.00 -14.23
C MET A 21 1.63 8.68 -14.05
N GLU A 22 1.31 8.30 -12.81
CA GLU A 22 0.50 7.11 -12.53
C GLU A 22 -0.95 7.28 -13.01
N GLN A 23 -1.54 8.45 -12.81
CA GLN A 23 -2.87 8.77 -13.35
C GLN A 23 -2.90 8.66 -14.88
N LEU A 24 -1.89 9.22 -15.58
CA LEU A 24 -1.76 9.10 -17.03
C LEU A 24 -1.58 7.63 -17.47
N ARG A 25 -0.74 6.87 -16.77
CA ARG A 25 -0.54 5.46 -17.05
C ARG A 25 -1.85 4.67 -16.93
N VAL A 26 -2.58 4.86 -15.84
CA VAL A 26 -3.87 4.17 -15.60
C VAL A 26 -4.89 4.55 -16.67
N ALA A 27 -4.95 5.83 -17.07
CA ALA A 27 -5.89 6.30 -18.09
C ALA A 27 -5.62 5.73 -19.48
N HIS A 28 -4.34 5.59 -19.85
CA HIS A 28 -3.98 5.23 -21.23
C HIS A 28 -3.41 3.81 -21.37
N TYR A 29 -2.78 3.27 -20.35
CA TYR A 29 -2.07 1.99 -20.35
C TYR A 29 -2.28 1.18 -19.05
N PRO A 30 -3.53 0.90 -18.65
CA PRO A 30 -3.84 0.33 -17.32
C PRO A 30 -3.16 -1.01 -17.05
N ALA A 31 -2.95 -1.82 -18.08
CA ALA A 31 -2.32 -3.14 -17.96
C ALA A 31 -0.79 -3.11 -18.10
N ASN A 32 -0.19 -1.97 -18.49
CA ASN A 32 1.24 -1.89 -18.74
C ASN A 32 2.02 -1.25 -17.58
N TRP A 33 2.53 -2.10 -16.71
CA TRP A 33 3.36 -1.69 -15.56
C TRP A 33 4.74 -1.16 -15.93
N SER A 34 5.23 -1.40 -17.15
CA SER A 34 6.53 -0.89 -17.59
C SER A 34 6.57 0.64 -17.72
N PHE A 35 5.40 1.29 -17.80
CA PHE A 35 5.30 2.75 -17.84
C PHE A 35 5.13 3.40 -16.47
N LYS A 36 5.16 2.61 -15.39
CA LYS A 36 5.12 3.17 -14.05
C LYS A 36 6.39 3.96 -13.77
N GLN A 37 6.21 5.20 -13.34
CA GLN A 37 7.28 6.07 -12.90
C GLN A 37 7.35 6.09 -11.37
N ASP A 38 8.53 6.39 -10.84
CA ASP A 38 8.76 6.47 -9.40
C ASP A 38 9.68 7.64 -9.05
N ARG A 39 10.02 7.80 -7.78
CA ARG A 39 10.93 8.85 -7.31
C ARG A 39 12.34 8.73 -7.92
N HIS A 40 12.77 7.53 -8.30
CA HIS A 40 14.04 7.36 -9.02
C HIS A 40 14.00 8.10 -10.35
N THR A 41 12.93 7.90 -11.15
CA THR A 41 12.76 8.59 -12.42
C THR A 41 12.70 10.11 -12.23
N ALA A 42 11.91 10.59 -11.26
CA ALA A 42 11.79 12.02 -10.97
C ALA A 42 13.15 12.62 -10.59
N SER A 43 13.91 11.97 -9.70
CA SER A 43 15.23 12.43 -9.27
C SER A 43 16.26 12.39 -10.39
N ALA A 44 16.18 11.38 -11.28
CA ALA A 44 17.07 11.30 -12.45
C ALA A 44 16.82 12.47 -13.40
N PHE A 45 15.56 12.83 -13.70
CA PHE A 45 15.25 14.00 -14.52
C PHE A 45 15.73 15.30 -13.89
N LEU A 46 15.57 15.46 -12.57
CA LEU A 46 16.08 16.65 -11.86
C LEU A 46 17.60 16.72 -11.94
N ALA A 47 18.31 15.61 -11.74
CA ALA A 47 19.76 15.56 -11.83
C ALA A 47 20.28 15.78 -13.25
N MET A 48 19.55 15.32 -14.27
CA MET A 48 19.88 15.62 -15.68
C MET A 48 19.67 17.10 -16.03
N TYR A 49 18.67 17.74 -15.44
CA TYR A 49 18.35 19.15 -15.69
C TYR A 49 19.27 20.10 -14.92
N ALA A 50 19.54 19.82 -13.64
CA ALA A 50 20.36 20.61 -12.76
C ALA A 50 21.23 19.70 -11.86
N PRO A 51 22.32 19.16 -12.43
CA PRO A 51 23.16 18.15 -11.74
C PRO A 51 23.86 18.70 -10.50
N GLU A 52 24.13 20.01 -10.47
CA GLU A 52 24.79 20.67 -9.34
C GLU A 52 23.88 20.80 -8.11
N ASP A 53 22.54 20.66 -8.29
CA ASP A 53 21.55 20.90 -7.25
C ASP A 53 20.83 19.62 -6.81
N ASN A 54 21.01 18.51 -7.55
CA ASN A 54 20.17 17.34 -7.34
C ASN A 54 20.97 16.03 -7.27
N TYR A 55 20.64 15.20 -6.29
CA TYR A 55 21.10 13.82 -6.19
C TYR A 55 20.10 12.87 -6.84
N ILE A 56 20.61 11.85 -7.54
CA ILE A 56 19.80 10.74 -8.05
C ILE A 56 19.46 9.81 -6.89
N TYR A 57 18.17 9.54 -6.70
CA TYR A 57 17.68 8.64 -5.67
C TYR A 57 17.28 7.26 -6.24
N LYS A 58 17.77 6.20 -5.64
CA LYS A 58 17.31 4.83 -5.92
C LYS A 58 17.12 4.09 -4.61
N SER A 59 15.87 3.78 -4.30
CA SER A 59 15.40 3.33 -2.99
C SER A 59 16.21 2.16 -2.41
N SER A 60 16.39 1.09 -3.17
CA SER A 60 17.03 -0.13 -2.68
C SER A 60 18.53 0.04 -2.41
N GLU A 61 19.22 0.87 -3.20
CA GLU A 61 20.62 1.22 -3.08
C GLU A 61 20.84 2.18 -1.91
N ALA A 62 20.03 3.22 -1.81
CA ALA A 62 20.08 4.21 -0.74
C ALA A 62 19.81 3.57 0.63
N ASN A 63 18.78 2.74 0.74
CA ASN A 63 18.48 2.01 1.98
C ASN A 63 19.60 1.03 2.37
N LEU A 64 20.29 0.43 1.39
CA LEU A 64 21.41 -0.43 1.70
C LEU A 64 22.61 0.38 2.21
N MET A 65 22.90 1.54 1.61
CA MET A 65 23.92 2.47 2.06
C MET A 65 23.65 2.94 3.50
N GLU A 66 22.42 3.36 3.79
CA GLU A 66 21.99 3.72 5.15
C GLU A 66 22.26 2.60 6.16
N ASN A 67 21.98 1.35 5.79
CA ASN A 67 22.14 0.20 6.67
C ASN A 67 23.59 -0.10 7.08
N TYR A 68 24.54 0.28 6.25
CA TYR A 68 25.96 0.09 6.49
C TYR A 68 26.68 1.36 6.97
N GLY A 69 26.09 2.53 6.69
CA GLY A 69 26.59 3.80 7.15
C GLY A 69 26.29 4.07 8.64
N ALA A 70 27.07 4.95 9.23
CA ALA A 70 26.93 5.35 10.62
C ALA A 70 26.08 6.65 10.76
N TYR A 71 25.04 6.79 9.95
CA TYR A 71 24.18 7.97 9.96
C TYR A 71 23.31 8.01 11.23
N GLY A 72 23.17 9.20 11.83
CA GLY A 72 22.35 9.42 13.02
C GLY A 72 20.86 9.67 12.73
N PHE A 73 20.40 9.36 11.50
CA PHE A 73 19.06 9.61 11.01
C PHE A 73 18.62 8.48 10.07
N HIS A 74 17.35 8.50 9.63
CA HIS A 74 16.80 7.55 8.69
C HIS A 74 16.26 8.25 7.46
N ILE A 75 16.54 7.70 6.28
CA ILE A 75 16.00 8.19 5.00
C ILE A 75 14.59 7.65 4.72
N GLY A 76 14.16 6.64 5.43
CA GLY A 76 12.86 6.02 5.22
C GLY A 76 12.71 5.31 3.87
N SER A 77 11.49 4.88 3.56
CA SER A 77 11.15 4.27 2.26
C SER A 77 9.65 4.33 2.01
N GLY A 78 9.21 4.24 0.74
CA GLY A 78 7.79 4.33 0.38
C GLY A 78 7.18 5.63 0.87
N GLU A 79 6.07 5.57 1.59
CA GLU A 79 5.36 6.73 2.14
C GLU A 79 6.14 7.47 3.24
N HIS A 80 7.14 6.80 3.84
CA HIS A 80 7.98 7.38 4.91
C HIS A 80 9.35 7.86 4.40
N PHE A 81 9.50 7.98 3.08
CA PHE A 81 10.72 8.52 2.50
C PHE A 81 10.88 10.00 2.85
N ASP A 82 12.09 10.38 3.25
CA ASP A 82 12.48 11.75 3.59
C ASP A 82 13.62 12.19 2.68
N LEU A 83 13.33 13.08 1.75
CA LEU A 83 14.30 13.62 0.80
C LEU A 83 15.40 14.42 1.50
N SER A 84 15.07 15.16 2.57
CA SER A 84 16.02 15.94 3.33
C SER A 84 17.05 15.04 4.02
N ALA A 85 16.58 13.94 4.61
CA ALA A 85 17.45 12.93 5.21
C ALA A 85 18.33 12.24 4.14
N TYR A 86 17.79 11.97 2.96
CA TYR A 86 18.56 11.40 1.85
C TYR A 86 19.65 12.36 1.36
N TYR A 87 19.33 13.64 1.15
CA TYR A 87 20.31 14.64 0.74
C TYR A 87 21.40 14.83 1.79
N ARG A 88 21.02 14.87 3.06
CA ARG A 88 21.98 14.89 4.16
C ARG A 88 22.95 13.71 4.12
N MET A 89 22.47 12.50 3.87
CA MET A 89 23.33 11.31 3.69
C MET A 89 24.30 11.49 2.52
N CYS A 90 23.81 11.99 1.40
CA CYS A 90 24.64 12.26 0.21
C CYS A 90 25.68 13.35 0.47
N ASP A 91 25.32 14.42 1.18
CA ASP A 91 26.26 15.49 1.59
C ASP A 91 27.37 14.96 2.50
N GLU A 92 27.05 14.09 3.46
CA GLU A 92 28.05 13.47 4.33
C GLU A 92 29.02 12.59 3.52
N ILE A 93 28.54 11.86 2.50
CA ILE A 93 29.37 11.09 1.57
C ILE A 93 30.26 12.04 0.73
N ALA A 94 29.67 13.09 0.15
CA ALA A 94 30.41 14.07 -0.64
C ALA A 94 31.51 14.79 0.19
N ALA A 95 31.19 15.12 1.45
CA ALA A 95 32.17 15.70 2.37
C ALA A 95 33.33 14.73 2.62
N SER A 96 33.04 13.46 2.85
CA SER A 96 34.07 12.42 3.01
C SER A 96 34.95 12.28 1.76
N PHE A 97 34.39 12.36 0.55
CA PHE A 97 35.21 12.38 -0.67
C PHE A 97 36.14 13.59 -0.72
N ARG A 98 35.70 14.79 -0.32
CA ARG A 98 36.52 16.02 -0.31
C ARG A 98 37.71 15.91 0.64
N GLU A 99 37.63 15.09 1.67
CA GLU A 99 38.75 14.79 2.57
C GLU A 99 39.83 13.87 1.95
N HIS A 100 39.49 13.21 0.82
CA HIS A 100 40.38 12.24 0.15
C HIS A 100 40.88 12.77 -1.20
N SER A 101 41.75 13.78 -1.18
CA SER A 101 42.26 14.46 -2.38
C SER A 101 42.82 13.51 -3.45
N ALA A 102 43.58 12.49 -3.04
CA ALA A 102 44.13 11.50 -3.99
C ALA A 102 43.06 10.68 -4.71
N LEU A 103 41.91 10.45 -4.09
CA LEU A 103 40.78 9.80 -4.73
C LEU A 103 40.13 10.73 -5.76
N LEU A 104 39.90 11.98 -5.38
CA LEU A 104 39.31 12.99 -6.26
C LEU A 104 40.20 13.30 -7.47
N GLU A 105 41.51 13.37 -7.28
CA GLU A 105 42.45 13.58 -8.38
C GLU A 105 42.31 12.45 -9.43
N LYS A 106 42.34 11.19 -8.99
CA LYS A 106 42.12 10.03 -9.88
C LYS A 106 40.74 10.08 -10.55
N HIS A 107 39.69 10.50 -9.84
CA HIS A 107 38.36 10.61 -10.39
C HIS A 107 38.31 11.65 -11.51
N PHE A 108 38.81 12.85 -11.25
CA PHE A 108 38.84 13.92 -12.24
C PHE A 108 39.79 13.66 -13.40
N ASP A 109 40.92 12.99 -13.17
CA ASP A 109 41.80 12.57 -14.26
C ASP A 109 41.08 11.59 -15.20
N LYS A 110 40.31 10.66 -14.67
CA LYS A 110 39.50 9.74 -15.48
C LYS A 110 38.44 10.47 -16.29
N ILE A 111 37.79 11.47 -15.74
CA ILE A 111 36.80 12.28 -16.49
C ILE A 111 37.49 13.05 -17.62
N ARG A 112 38.67 13.64 -17.34
CA ARG A 112 39.45 14.42 -18.34
C ARG A 112 40.04 13.56 -19.47
N GLU A 113 40.15 12.24 -19.29
CA GLU A 113 40.51 11.32 -20.38
C GLU A 113 39.44 11.28 -21.49
N HIS A 114 38.23 11.84 -21.25
CA HIS A 114 37.07 11.81 -22.13
C HIS A 114 36.55 13.22 -22.38
N ASP A 115 36.64 13.71 -23.60
CA ASP A 115 36.22 15.07 -23.99
C ASP A 115 34.70 15.28 -23.94
N ASP A 116 33.93 14.20 -23.92
CA ASP A 116 32.46 14.20 -23.93
C ASP A 116 31.84 14.10 -22.52
N LEU A 117 32.65 13.99 -21.47
CA LEU A 117 32.17 13.92 -20.08
C LEU A 117 32.18 15.29 -19.41
N MET A 118 31.10 15.57 -18.67
CA MET A 118 31.01 16.76 -17.84
C MET A 118 31.75 16.55 -16.51
N GLU A 119 32.49 17.55 -16.07
CA GLU A 119 33.17 17.53 -14.77
C GLU A 119 32.15 17.62 -13.64
N ASP A 120 32.05 16.59 -12.79
CA ASP A 120 31.14 16.52 -11.63
C ASP A 120 31.75 17.29 -10.43
N ARG A 121 31.68 18.64 -10.45
CA ARG A 121 32.27 19.48 -9.39
C ARG A 121 31.51 19.39 -8.06
N SER A 122 30.22 19.14 -8.10
CA SER A 122 29.37 18.93 -6.94
C SER A 122 29.63 17.58 -6.25
N LEU A 123 30.19 16.63 -7.00
CA LEU A 123 30.38 15.22 -6.63
C LEU A 123 29.05 14.45 -6.52
N HIS A 124 27.96 14.96 -7.07
CA HIS A 124 26.64 14.36 -6.96
C HIS A 124 26.56 13.03 -7.73
N ILE A 125 27.20 12.95 -8.90
CA ILE A 125 27.29 11.72 -9.68
C ILE A 125 28.21 10.72 -9.01
N LEU A 126 29.37 11.15 -8.49
CA LEU A 126 30.30 10.27 -7.76
C LEU A 126 29.66 9.67 -6.51
N VAL A 127 28.85 10.45 -5.78
CA VAL A 127 28.05 9.97 -4.64
C VAL A 127 27.05 8.89 -5.09
N TYR A 128 26.33 9.15 -6.17
CA TYR A 128 25.38 8.16 -6.72
C TYR A 128 26.11 6.90 -7.18
N ASP A 129 27.24 7.02 -7.84
CA ASP A 129 28.06 5.88 -8.27
C ASP A 129 28.52 5.04 -7.09
N LEU A 130 28.98 5.65 -5.99
CA LEU A 130 29.30 4.91 -4.77
C LEU A 130 28.08 4.12 -4.25
N ILE A 131 26.94 4.78 -4.12
CA ILE A 131 25.72 4.15 -3.62
C ILE A 131 25.29 2.98 -4.51
N TYR A 132 25.27 3.20 -5.83
CA TYR A 132 24.88 2.21 -6.83
C TYR A 132 25.87 1.04 -6.92
N CYS A 133 27.15 1.35 -7.06
CA CYS A 133 28.21 0.35 -7.23
C CYS A 133 28.40 -0.50 -5.97
N SER A 134 28.24 0.09 -4.79
CA SER A 134 28.36 -0.64 -3.52
C SER A 134 27.37 -1.80 -3.43
N LYS A 135 26.16 -1.63 -3.93
CA LYS A 135 25.17 -2.72 -4.03
C LYS A 135 25.48 -3.65 -5.21
N THR A 136 25.64 -3.07 -6.40
CA THR A 136 25.80 -3.83 -7.65
C THR A 136 26.99 -4.78 -7.60
N TYR A 137 28.10 -4.32 -7.06
CA TYR A 137 29.35 -5.10 -6.94
C TYR A 137 29.56 -5.71 -5.55
N ASN A 138 28.55 -5.62 -4.68
CA ASN A 138 28.57 -6.21 -3.34
C ASN A 138 29.78 -5.78 -2.48
N TYR A 139 30.15 -4.51 -2.53
CA TYR A 139 31.32 -3.99 -1.83
C TYR A 139 31.21 -4.16 -0.32
N TYR A 140 30.03 -4.04 0.26
CA TYR A 140 29.80 -4.21 1.69
C TYR A 140 30.30 -5.56 2.22
N ASN A 141 30.10 -6.65 1.47
CA ASN A 141 30.61 -7.96 1.85
C ASN A 141 32.09 -8.10 1.55
N ARG A 142 32.59 -7.48 0.47
CA ARG A 142 34.01 -7.56 0.09
C ARG A 142 34.94 -6.90 1.10
N ILE A 143 34.50 -5.79 1.72
CA ILE A 143 35.28 -5.09 2.76
C ILE A 143 34.85 -5.49 4.18
N HIS A 144 34.05 -6.56 4.32
CA HIS A 144 33.59 -7.13 5.59
C HIS A 144 32.93 -6.12 6.53
N LEU A 145 32.22 -5.11 5.96
CA LEU A 145 31.42 -4.19 6.75
C LEU A 145 30.30 -4.94 7.47
N GLN A 146 30.22 -4.76 8.76
CA GLN A 146 29.15 -5.32 9.56
C GLN A 146 27.93 -4.40 9.50
N LYS A 147 26.76 -4.99 9.20
CA LYS A 147 25.49 -4.28 9.36
C LYS A 147 25.34 -3.80 10.80
N ARG A 148 24.90 -2.56 10.95
CA ARG A 148 24.59 -1.96 12.25
C ARG A 148 23.44 -2.71 12.93
N LYS A 149 23.74 -3.62 13.84
CA LYS A 149 22.77 -4.52 14.48
C LYS A 149 21.89 -3.92 15.60
N PRO A 150 22.34 -2.98 16.48
CA PRO A 150 21.58 -2.69 17.69
C PRO A 150 20.35 -1.82 17.49
N GLU A 151 20.41 -0.74 16.71
CA GLU A 151 19.27 0.19 16.56
C GLU A 151 18.17 -0.35 15.63
N LYS A 152 18.54 -1.17 14.66
CA LYS A 152 17.57 -1.72 13.70
C LYS A 152 16.70 -2.81 14.32
N GLN A 153 17.26 -3.61 15.21
CA GLN A 153 16.47 -4.61 15.96
C GLN A 153 15.52 -3.95 16.95
N ALA A 154 15.94 -2.88 17.65
CA ALA A 154 15.08 -2.12 18.54
C ALA A 154 13.96 -1.37 17.78
N LYS A 155 14.26 -0.78 16.59
CA LYS A 155 13.25 -0.11 15.75
C LYS A 155 12.35 -1.08 15.01
N ALA A 156 12.86 -2.24 14.57
CA ALA A 156 12.04 -3.29 13.99
C ALA A 156 11.10 -3.89 15.05
N ALA A 157 11.58 -4.11 16.27
CA ALA A 157 10.76 -4.54 17.40
C ALA A 157 9.69 -3.50 17.75
N ALA A 158 10.06 -2.22 17.87
CA ALA A 158 9.12 -1.13 18.14
C ALA A 158 8.08 -0.95 17.01
N ARG A 159 8.47 -1.17 15.75
CA ARG A 159 7.54 -1.14 14.62
C ARG A 159 6.60 -2.34 14.63
N GLN A 160 7.12 -3.53 14.90
CA GLN A 160 6.30 -4.73 15.05
C GLN A 160 5.30 -4.59 16.20
N GLU A 161 5.73 -4.02 17.33
CA GLU A 161 4.87 -3.72 18.47
C GLU A 161 3.79 -2.66 18.12
N ALA A 162 4.15 -1.60 17.38
CA ALA A 162 3.20 -0.59 16.92
C ALA A 162 2.21 -1.15 15.88
N ASP A 163 2.65 -2.02 14.99
CA ASP A 163 1.79 -2.68 14.01
C ASP A 163 0.86 -3.69 14.70
N GLU A 164 1.35 -4.39 15.74
CA GLU A 164 0.54 -5.30 16.56
C GLU A 164 -0.52 -4.54 17.35
N VAL A 165 -0.17 -3.41 17.99
CA VAL A 165 -1.12 -2.55 18.70
C VAL A 165 -2.21 -2.03 17.75
N LYS A 166 -1.85 -1.62 16.54
CA LYS A 166 -2.83 -1.20 15.52
C LYS A 166 -3.74 -2.35 15.10
N ARG A 167 -3.15 -3.53 14.90
CA ARG A 167 -3.90 -4.73 14.55
C ARG A 167 -4.90 -5.09 15.64
N GLN A 168 -4.46 -5.08 16.89
CA GLN A 168 -5.32 -5.37 18.05
C GLN A 168 -6.47 -4.36 18.19
N ALA A 169 -6.18 -3.07 18.00
CA ALA A 169 -7.22 -2.03 18.00
C ALA A 169 -8.24 -2.21 16.86
N GLN A 170 -7.80 -2.66 15.68
CA GLN A 170 -8.72 -2.99 14.59
C GLN A 170 -9.58 -4.22 14.88
N ILE A 171 -9.01 -5.25 15.51
CA ILE A 171 -9.74 -6.44 15.95
C ILE A 171 -10.82 -6.04 16.96
N GLU A 172 -10.48 -5.26 17.97
CA GLU A 172 -11.40 -4.78 18.99
C GLU A 172 -12.53 -3.93 18.38
N ALA A 173 -12.19 -3.00 17.48
CA ALA A 173 -13.19 -2.19 16.80
C ALA A 173 -14.16 -3.01 15.93
N LEU A 174 -13.67 -4.03 15.23
CA LEU A 174 -14.50 -4.94 14.44
C LEU A 174 -15.39 -5.80 15.34
N THR A 175 -14.86 -6.30 16.44
CA THR A 175 -15.61 -7.09 17.42
C THR A 175 -16.77 -6.28 17.99
N THR A 176 -16.50 -5.05 18.45
CA THR A 176 -17.55 -4.13 18.96
C THR A 176 -18.60 -3.81 17.91
N GLN A 177 -18.21 -3.63 16.64
CA GLN A 177 -19.17 -3.42 15.54
C GLN A 177 -20.05 -4.65 15.28
N ILE A 178 -19.47 -5.85 15.35
CA ILE A 178 -20.21 -7.11 15.19
C ILE A 178 -21.22 -7.28 16.33
N GLU A 179 -20.79 -7.06 17.58
CA GLU A 179 -21.66 -7.12 18.76
C GLU A 179 -22.85 -6.15 18.65
N ALA A 180 -22.58 -4.89 18.31
CA ALA A 180 -23.63 -3.89 18.10
C ALA A 180 -24.60 -4.27 16.99
N LEU A 181 -24.14 -4.94 15.93
CA LEU A 181 -25.01 -5.43 14.86
C LEU A 181 -25.86 -6.62 15.31
N TYR A 182 -25.33 -7.53 16.15
CA TYR A 182 -26.12 -8.60 16.75
C TYR A 182 -27.20 -8.08 17.69
N GLU A 183 -26.91 -7.04 18.48
CA GLU A 183 -27.91 -6.37 19.35
C GLU A 183 -29.00 -5.64 18.55
N ALA A 184 -28.66 -5.16 17.34
CA ALA A 184 -29.59 -4.47 16.47
C ALA A 184 -30.39 -5.42 15.55
N LEU A 185 -30.18 -6.73 15.62
CA LEU A 185 -30.93 -7.68 14.81
C LEU A 185 -32.42 -7.64 15.19
N PRO A 186 -33.33 -7.44 14.22
CA PRO A 186 -34.75 -7.58 14.49
C PRO A 186 -35.08 -9.03 14.82
N ASP A 187 -35.99 -9.21 15.78
CA ASP A 187 -36.53 -10.54 16.06
C ASP A 187 -37.48 -10.94 14.92
N VAL A 188 -37.11 -11.98 14.21
CA VAL A 188 -37.86 -12.54 13.08
C VAL A 188 -38.39 -13.93 13.39
N SER A 189 -38.33 -14.39 14.66
CA SER A 189 -38.72 -15.74 15.07
C SER A 189 -40.23 -16.04 14.81
N ASP A 190 -41.06 -15.01 14.94
CA ASP A 190 -42.51 -15.11 14.73
C ASP A 190 -42.93 -14.75 13.30
N ILE A 191 -41.98 -14.37 12.43
CA ILE A 191 -42.24 -13.98 11.06
C ILE A 191 -42.30 -15.22 10.15
N SER A 192 -43.49 -15.50 9.59
CA SER A 192 -43.63 -16.55 8.59
C SER A 192 -43.62 -15.98 7.18
N LEU A 193 -42.69 -16.41 6.37
CA LEU A 193 -42.63 -16.14 4.92
C LEU A 193 -43.47 -17.14 4.12
N THR A 194 -44.08 -18.15 4.75
CA THR A 194 -44.95 -19.13 4.07
C THR A 194 -46.17 -18.44 3.49
N ASN A 195 -46.50 -18.76 2.25
CA ASN A 195 -47.57 -18.11 1.45
C ASN A 195 -47.29 -16.67 1.02
N VAL A 196 -46.07 -16.18 1.16
CA VAL A 196 -45.64 -14.87 0.57
C VAL A 196 -45.34 -15.07 -0.90
N GLU A 197 -45.89 -14.17 -1.74
CA GLU A 197 -45.60 -14.15 -3.18
C GLU A 197 -44.20 -13.57 -3.46
N VAL A 198 -43.48 -14.20 -4.34
CA VAL A 198 -42.14 -13.76 -4.76
C VAL A 198 -41.99 -13.86 -6.26
N THR A 199 -41.22 -12.94 -6.84
CA THR A 199 -40.94 -12.93 -8.29
C THR A 199 -39.46 -13.23 -8.53
N SER A 200 -39.19 -14.25 -9.33
CA SER A 200 -37.87 -14.61 -9.81
C SER A 200 -37.70 -14.25 -11.29
N ARG A 201 -36.59 -13.62 -11.61
CA ARG A 201 -36.23 -13.27 -13.00
C ARG A 201 -36.18 -14.48 -13.94
N LEU A 202 -35.95 -15.68 -13.42
CA LEU A 202 -35.81 -16.92 -14.21
C LEU A 202 -37.06 -17.79 -14.19
N TYR A 203 -37.85 -17.74 -13.12
CA TYR A 203 -38.95 -18.68 -12.90
C TYR A 203 -40.33 -18.03 -12.84
N GLY A 204 -40.38 -16.67 -12.97
CA GLY A 204 -41.62 -15.92 -12.85
C GLY A 204 -42.07 -15.77 -11.40
N THR A 205 -43.37 -15.60 -11.21
CA THR A 205 -44.00 -15.47 -9.90
C THR A 205 -44.24 -16.84 -9.28
N GLY A 206 -43.96 -16.96 -8.00
CA GLY A 206 -44.13 -18.18 -7.20
C GLY A 206 -44.51 -17.88 -5.77
N MET A 207 -44.87 -18.91 -5.00
CA MET A 207 -45.27 -18.83 -3.60
C MET A 207 -44.28 -19.52 -2.71
N VAL A 208 -43.88 -18.90 -1.60
CA VAL A 208 -43.01 -19.51 -0.58
C VAL A 208 -43.80 -20.62 0.10
N ILE A 209 -43.31 -21.88 0.05
CA ILE A 209 -43.95 -23.04 0.65
C ILE A 209 -43.27 -23.45 1.95
N GLU A 210 -42.00 -23.07 2.14
CA GLU A 210 -41.24 -23.42 3.32
C GLU A 210 -40.10 -22.40 3.48
N HIS A 211 -39.75 -22.05 4.69
CA HIS A 211 -38.58 -21.20 4.96
C HIS A 211 -37.92 -21.55 6.29
N ASP A 212 -36.64 -21.23 6.38
CA ASP A 212 -35.87 -21.09 7.61
C ASP A 212 -35.17 -19.70 7.63
N LEU A 213 -34.33 -19.44 8.63
CA LEU A 213 -33.62 -18.15 8.75
C LEU A 213 -32.71 -17.80 7.57
N ASN A 214 -32.31 -18.79 6.78
CA ASN A 214 -31.30 -18.61 5.72
C ASN A 214 -31.83 -18.96 4.34
N THR A 215 -32.90 -19.78 4.25
CA THR A 215 -33.38 -20.32 2.98
C THR A 215 -34.89 -20.21 2.86
N ILE A 216 -35.37 -20.05 1.63
CA ILE A 216 -36.77 -20.23 1.25
C ILE A 216 -36.89 -21.28 0.17
N ARG A 217 -37.96 -22.05 0.23
CA ARG A 217 -38.44 -22.93 -0.87
C ARG A 217 -39.64 -22.28 -1.52
N VAL A 218 -39.58 -22.12 -2.82
CA VAL A 218 -40.62 -21.46 -3.60
C VAL A 218 -41.19 -22.39 -4.62
N GLN A 219 -42.52 -22.49 -4.67
CA GLN A 219 -43.28 -23.15 -5.71
C GLN A 219 -43.55 -22.19 -6.86
N PHE A 220 -42.85 -22.39 -7.97
CA PHE A 220 -43.15 -21.73 -9.24
C PHE A 220 -44.02 -22.64 -10.14
N PRO A 221 -44.61 -22.11 -11.22
CA PRO A 221 -45.28 -22.96 -12.19
C PRO A 221 -44.39 -24.05 -12.72
N GLY A 222 -44.70 -25.32 -12.37
CA GLY A 222 -43.96 -26.49 -12.83
C GLY A 222 -42.66 -26.83 -12.11
N VAL A 223 -42.21 -26.04 -11.12
CA VAL A 223 -40.95 -26.33 -10.44
C VAL A 223 -40.90 -25.80 -9.02
N VAL A 224 -40.23 -26.51 -8.09
CA VAL A 224 -39.85 -26.01 -6.77
C VAL A 224 -38.37 -25.65 -6.77
N LYS A 225 -38.02 -24.49 -6.22
CA LYS A 225 -36.65 -24.01 -6.10
C LYS A 225 -36.36 -23.54 -4.71
N SER A 226 -35.13 -23.76 -4.24
CA SER A 226 -34.59 -23.22 -2.98
C SER A 226 -33.69 -22.04 -3.27
N PHE A 227 -33.80 -21.00 -2.45
CA PHE A 227 -32.98 -19.81 -2.51
C PHE A 227 -32.39 -19.53 -1.14
N ILE A 228 -31.12 -19.13 -1.12
CA ILE A 228 -30.45 -18.68 0.10
C ILE A 228 -30.69 -17.18 0.22
N LEU A 229 -31.20 -16.70 1.35
CA LEU A 229 -31.58 -15.29 1.56
C LEU A 229 -30.39 -14.37 1.83
N ASN A 230 -29.31 -14.90 2.40
CA ASN A 230 -28.16 -14.15 2.92
C ASN A 230 -26.95 -14.11 2.00
N THR A 231 -27.03 -14.21 0.69
CA THR A 231 -25.86 -14.17 -0.16
C THR A 231 -25.82 -12.99 -1.13
N LYS A 232 -24.67 -12.33 -1.21
CA LYS A 232 -24.39 -11.24 -2.16
C LYS A 232 -24.52 -11.64 -3.64
N TYR A 233 -24.38 -12.92 -3.93
CA TYR A 233 -24.38 -13.43 -5.31
C TYR A 233 -25.76 -13.80 -5.81
N ASN A 234 -26.80 -13.21 -5.24
CA ASN A 234 -28.10 -13.76 -5.39
C ASN A 234 -28.95 -13.21 -6.49
N ARG A 235 -29.31 -14.11 -7.25
CA ARG A 235 -30.54 -14.14 -8.04
C ARG A 235 -31.72 -14.39 -7.09
N ARG A 236 -31.83 -13.64 -5.97
CA ARG A 236 -32.96 -13.74 -5.06
C ARG A 236 -34.23 -13.43 -5.82
N PRO A 237 -35.33 -14.11 -5.50
CA PRO A 237 -36.62 -13.59 -5.87
C PRO A 237 -36.90 -12.29 -5.12
N SER A 238 -37.60 -11.34 -5.74
CA SER A 238 -38.11 -10.16 -5.08
C SER A 238 -39.45 -10.49 -4.42
N PHE A 239 -39.62 -10.00 -3.20
CA PHE A 239 -40.87 -10.11 -2.46
C PHE A 239 -41.76 -8.94 -2.86
N GLU A 240 -43.03 -9.18 -3.27
CA GLU A 240 -43.86 -8.11 -3.84
C GLU A 240 -45.04 -7.71 -2.99
N ASN A 241 -45.51 -8.54 -2.02
CA ASN A 241 -46.88 -8.37 -1.47
C ASN A 241 -47.07 -8.38 0.05
N ASP A 242 -46.03 -8.21 0.89
CA ASP A 242 -46.28 -8.05 2.33
C ASP A 242 -45.23 -7.11 2.97
N ALA A 243 -45.53 -5.81 2.95
CA ALA A 243 -44.55 -4.75 3.18
C ALA A 243 -43.89 -4.81 4.59
N GLU A 244 -44.65 -5.16 5.63
CA GLU A 244 -44.11 -5.15 7.01
C GLU A 244 -43.25 -6.40 7.30
N VAL A 245 -43.77 -7.59 6.96
CA VAL A 245 -43.07 -8.87 7.12
C VAL A 245 -41.80 -8.91 6.27
N VAL A 246 -41.91 -8.44 5.03
CA VAL A 246 -40.77 -8.38 4.10
C VAL A 246 -39.74 -7.34 4.54
N ALA A 247 -40.18 -6.19 5.10
CA ALA A 247 -39.29 -5.14 5.57
C ALA A 247 -38.39 -5.69 6.72
N ALA A 248 -38.98 -6.26 7.79
CA ALA A 248 -38.25 -6.79 8.92
C ALA A 248 -37.28 -7.91 8.51
N TYR A 249 -37.73 -8.81 7.62
CA TYR A 249 -36.85 -9.89 7.14
C TYR A 249 -35.73 -9.39 6.21
N THR A 250 -35.99 -8.36 5.42
CA THR A 250 -34.98 -7.71 4.58
C THR A 250 -33.95 -6.99 5.44
N GLU A 251 -34.39 -6.33 6.51
CA GLU A 251 -33.50 -5.69 7.47
C GLU A 251 -32.63 -6.72 8.19
N TYR A 252 -33.24 -7.80 8.72
CA TYR A 252 -32.52 -8.93 9.30
C TYR A 252 -31.44 -9.48 8.35
N THR A 253 -31.80 -9.79 7.12
CA THR A 253 -30.86 -10.36 6.14
C THR A 253 -29.75 -9.39 5.77
N SER A 254 -30.05 -8.09 5.71
CA SER A 254 -29.05 -7.03 5.43
C SER A 254 -28.04 -6.89 6.57
N ILE A 255 -28.50 -6.92 7.82
CA ILE A 255 -27.64 -6.88 9.01
C ILE A 255 -26.76 -8.15 9.07
N MET A 256 -27.34 -9.32 8.84
CA MET A 256 -26.60 -10.59 8.81
C MET A 256 -25.53 -10.61 7.72
N ASP A 257 -25.80 -10.13 6.51
CA ASP A 257 -24.80 -9.98 5.44
C ASP A 257 -23.62 -9.08 5.85
N ARG A 258 -23.91 -8.04 6.62
CA ARG A 258 -22.91 -7.13 7.15
C ARG A 258 -22.08 -7.79 8.25
N ILE A 259 -22.70 -8.50 9.18
CA ILE A 259 -22.03 -9.30 10.20
C ILE A 259 -21.07 -10.29 9.55
N HIS A 260 -21.52 -11.12 8.63
CA HIS A 260 -20.65 -12.10 7.95
C HIS A 260 -19.50 -11.45 7.17
N THR A 261 -19.68 -10.22 6.69
CA THR A 261 -18.60 -9.47 6.03
C THR A 261 -17.53 -9.04 7.04
N LEU A 262 -17.95 -8.52 8.19
CA LEU A 262 -17.04 -8.10 9.26
C LEU A 262 -16.34 -9.31 9.92
N GLU A 263 -17.04 -10.42 10.13
CA GLU A 263 -16.46 -11.67 10.66
C GLU A 263 -15.35 -12.20 9.75
N ARG A 264 -15.54 -12.16 8.43
CA ARG A 264 -14.47 -12.51 7.48
C ARG A 264 -13.28 -11.58 7.56
N GLN A 265 -13.49 -10.27 7.72
CA GLN A 265 -12.41 -9.32 7.92
C GLN A 265 -11.66 -9.58 9.23
N LEU A 266 -12.40 -9.84 10.31
CA LEU A 266 -11.85 -10.20 11.61
C LEU A 266 -10.98 -11.48 11.52
N HIS A 267 -11.49 -12.51 10.86
CA HIS A 267 -10.75 -13.76 10.66
C HIS A 267 -9.44 -13.54 9.86
N LEU A 268 -9.47 -12.71 8.82
CA LEU A 268 -8.27 -12.38 8.03
C LEU A 268 -7.24 -11.56 8.82
N LEU A 269 -7.68 -10.72 9.77
CA LEU A 269 -6.79 -9.98 10.66
C LEU A 269 -6.22 -10.87 11.76
N ALA A 270 -7.00 -11.80 12.29
CA ALA A 270 -6.57 -12.73 13.34
C ALA A 270 -5.60 -13.82 12.83
N ALA A 271 -5.63 -14.11 11.52
CA ALA A 271 -4.77 -15.13 10.89
C ALA A 271 -3.38 -14.61 10.49
N LYS A 272 -3.11 -13.30 10.64
CA LYS A 272 -1.81 -12.66 10.36
C LYS A 272 -0.97 -12.57 11.62
#